data_bf8469ffd45551e5b153dc77c5f2b587
#
_entry.id   bf8469ffd45551e5b153dc77c5f2b587
#
_cell.length_a   1.000
_cell.length_b   1.000
_cell.length_c   1.000
_cell.angle_alpha   90.00
_cell.angle_beta   90.00
_cell.angle_gamma   90.00
#
_symmetry.space_group_name_H-M   'P 1'
#
loop_
_entity.id
_entity.type
_entity.pdbx_description
1 polymer ?
#
loop_
_entity_poly.entity_id
_entity_poly.type
_entity_poly.pdbx_seq_one_letter_code
_entity_poly.pdbx_strand_id
1 'polypeptide(L)'
;SLRICRRLSNVVENFDFSQDRFLKNLNSHIFIVEGDAGTGKSHLLGYESNIHGTSYKCRTVLLLGQKFIFDSTPQDQIKKILNLHYSFEDFLLACEAKGEVDGGLTIIMIDAVNECSKSNIWKHFLGEIIDQISSLKFVKLILSIRTTYINYVFPEQVVANIKKGTIPHITVSGFTNNLIDAVPKFFNYYGIPLTTCAYLETEFESPLFLKTYCESYSNGIEIGSRGIYALYEAFIEKEEAKIREKHNILTPIKYGKNIIGAIGKYLYEHSSMHIPLDALYE
;
A
#
# COMPACT_ATOMS: atom_id res chain seq x y z
N SER A 1 15.98 10.76 -11.80
CA SER A 1 14.60 10.40 -12.13
C SER A 1 14.51 9.10 -12.92
N LEU A 2 15.33 8.88 -13.95
CA LEU A 2 15.36 7.66 -14.78
C LEU A 2 15.58 6.36 -13.98
N ARG A 3 16.40 6.40 -12.94
CA ARG A 3 16.66 5.22 -12.09
C ARG A 3 15.51 4.88 -11.14
N ILE A 4 14.74 5.88 -10.70
CA ILE A 4 13.53 5.67 -9.87
C ILE A 4 12.50 4.91 -10.69
N CYS A 5 12.17 5.40 -11.88
CA CYS A 5 11.23 4.74 -12.78
C CYS A 5 11.71 3.32 -13.16
N ARG A 6 13.01 3.13 -13.44
CA ARG A 6 13.57 1.81 -13.75
C ARG A 6 13.50 0.82 -12.59
N ARG A 7 13.69 1.26 -11.33
CA ARG A 7 13.60 0.36 -10.17
C ARG A 7 12.19 0.03 -9.79
N LEU A 8 11.29 1.01 -9.80
CA LEU A 8 9.85 0.75 -9.64
C LEU A 8 9.37 -0.23 -10.73
N SER A 9 9.89 -0.14 -11.96
CA SER A 9 9.55 -1.05 -13.03
C SER A 9 10.25 -2.43 -12.95
N ASN A 10 11.47 -2.51 -12.44
CA ASN A 10 12.16 -3.79 -12.24
C ASN A 10 11.58 -4.61 -11.08
N VAL A 11 10.87 -3.95 -10.14
CA VAL A 11 10.13 -4.63 -9.07
C VAL A 11 8.77 -5.13 -9.57
N VAL A 12 8.28 -4.55 -10.66
CA VAL A 12 7.03 -4.91 -11.35
C VAL A 12 7.38 -5.41 -12.74
N GLU A 13 7.77 -6.67 -12.85
CA GLU A 13 8.37 -7.31 -14.05
C GLU A 13 7.51 -7.35 -15.32
N ASN A 14 6.37 -6.68 -15.41
CA ASN A 14 5.52 -6.67 -16.60
C ASN A 14 5.19 -5.28 -17.13
N PHE A 15 6.07 -4.31 -16.97
CA PHE A 15 5.90 -3.06 -17.68
C PHE A 15 6.50 -3.18 -19.09
N ASP A 16 5.63 -3.36 -20.08
CA ASP A 16 5.96 -3.13 -21.50
C ASP A 16 6.22 -1.63 -21.69
N PHE A 17 7.48 -1.25 -21.55
CA PHE A 17 7.93 0.12 -21.83
C PHE A 17 8.00 0.33 -23.34
N SER A 18 6.86 0.63 -23.97
CA SER A 18 6.98 1.39 -25.19
C SER A 18 7.70 2.70 -24.84
N GLN A 19 8.69 3.09 -25.62
CA GLN A 19 9.52 4.28 -25.36
C GLN A 19 8.66 5.52 -25.04
N ASP A 20 7.49 5.64 -25.65
CA ASP A 20 6.56 6.74 -25.42
C ASP A 20 5.92 6.76 -24.03
N ARG A 21 5.58 5.60 -23.44
CA ARG A 21 5.08 5.51 -22.07
C ARG A 21 6.16 5.85 -21.05
N PHE A 22 7.37 5.39 -21.29
CA PHE A 22 8.51 5.67 -20.44
C PHE A 22 8.82 7.17 -20.36
N LEU A 23 8.86 7.87 -21.50
CA LEU A 23 9.10 9.31 -21.55
C LEU A 23 7.98 10.12 -20.87
N LYS A 24 6.71 9.71 -21.05
CA LYS A 24 5.57 10.31 -20.33
C LYS A 24 5.69 10.15 -18.82
N ASN A 25 6.09 8.98 -18.35
CA ASN A 25 6.26 8.70 -16.92
C ASN A 25 7.40 9.53 -16.28
N LEU A 26 8.45 9.81 -17.05
CA LEU A 26 9.56 10.67 -16.59
C LEU A 26 9.12 12.10 -16.31
N ASN A 27 8.22 12.62 -17.11
CA ASN A 27 7.73 13.99 -16.99
C ASN A 27 6.53 14.13 -16.03
N SER A 28 5.95 13.02 -15.59
CA SER A 28 4.82 13.08 -14.66
C SER A 28 5.25 13.54 -13.29
N HIS A 29 4.46 14.44 -12.71
CA HIS A 29 4.62 14.91 -11.34
C HIS A 29 3.89 14.03 -10.33
N ILE A 30 2.92 13.26 -10.80
CA ILE A 30 2.06 12.42 -9.98
C ILE A 30 2.19 10.97 -10.43
N PHE A 31 2.25 10.05 -9.49
CA PHE A 31 2.33 8.63 -9.74
C PHE A 31 1.44 7.84 -8.78
N ILE A 32 0.69 6.88 -9.28
CA ILE A 32 -0.20 6.04 -8.47
C ILE A 32 0.35 4.62 -8.38
N VAL A 33 0.37 4.09 -7.16
CA VAL A 33 0.70 2.69 -6.86
C VAL A 33 -0.57 2.01 -6.36
N GLU A 34 -1.18 1.20 -7.21
CA GLU A 34 -2.39 0.47 -6.84
C GLU A 34 -2.12 -1.03 -6.64
N GLY A 35 -3.07 -1.73 -6.06
CA GLY A 35 -3.02 -3.18 -5.85
C GLY A 35 -3.88 -3.61 -4.68
N ASP A 36 -4.13 -4.90 -4.56
CA ASP A 36 -4.96 -5.47 -3.51
C ASP A 36 -4.31 -5.41 -2.11
N ALA A 37 -5.06 -5.75 -1.08
CA ALA A 37 -4.54 -5.84 0.27
C ALA A 37 -3.42 -6.89 0.35
N GLY A 38 -2.32 -6.57 1.06
CA GLY A 38 -1.24 -7.54 1.28
C GLY A 38 -0.28 -7.76 0.10
N THR A 39 -0.44 -7.04 -1.03
CA THR A 39 0.44 -7.20 -2.22
C THR A 39 1.83 -6.57 -2.08
N GLY A 40 2.10 -5.84 -0.99
CA GLY A 40 3.42 -5.28 -0.71
C GLY A 40 3.61 -3.80 -1.04
N LYS A 41 2.55 -3.03 -1.37
CA LYS A 41 2.63 -1.59 -1.70
C LYS A 41 3.39 -0.78 -0.66
N SER A 42 3.02 -0.92 0.62
CA SER A 42 3.67 -0.19 1.73
C SER A 42 5.15 -0.56 1.87
N HIS A 43 5.47 -1.84 1.65
CA HIS A 43 6.85 -2.30 1.67
C HIS A 43 7.66 -1.71 0.51
N LEU A 44 7.07 -1.64 -0.68
CA LEU A 44 7.66 -1.02 -1.86
C LEU A 44 7.96 0.46 -1.59
N LEU A 45 6.97 1.23 -1.11
CA LEU A 45 7.16 2.65 -0.83
C LEU A 45 8.22 2.88 0.26
N GLY A 46 8.19 2.10 1.33
CA GLY A 46 9.18 2.18 2.40
C GLY A 46 10.60 1.87 1.92
N TYR A 47 10.76 0.83 1.10
CA TYR A 47 12.04 0.45 0.52
C TYR A 47 12.59 1.55 -0.42
N GLU A 48 11.76 2.04 -1.34
CA GLU A 48 12.14 3.10 -2.28
C GLU A 48 12.46 4.42 -1.55
N SER A 49 11.66 4.77 -0.54
CA SER A 49 11.92 5.94 0.30
C SER A 49 13.30 5.87 0.96
N ASN A 50 13.67 4.72 1.51
CA ASN A 50 14.96 4.53 2.18
C ASN A 50 16.13 4.61 1.18
N ILE A 51 16.05 3.90 0.05
CA ILE A 51 17.12 3.87 -0.94
C ILE A 51 17.33 5.25 -1.57
N HIS A 52 16.26 5.94 -1.93
CA HIS A 52 16.38 7.25 -2.56
C HIS A 52 16.87 8.31 -1.59
N GLY A 53 16.47 8.24 -0.31
CA GLY A 53 16.98 9.11 0.73
C GLY A 53 18.47 8.94 1.03
N THR A 54 19.04 7.77 0.80
CA THR A 54 20.43 7.45 1.15
C THR A 54 21.38 7.40 -0.04
N SER A 55 20.93 6.94 -1.20
CA SER A 55 21.81 6.57 -2.33
C SER A 55 21.77 7.56 -3.51
N TYR A 56 20.78 8.44 -3.57
CA TYR A 56 20.59 9.38 -4.67
C TYR A 56 20.37 10.79 -4.11
N LYS A 57 20.67 11.82 -4.90
CA LYS A 57 20.36 13.22 -4.56
C LYS A 57 18.84 13.49 -4.52
N CYS A 58 18.06 12.54 -4.00
CA CYS A 58 16.62 12.66 -3.85
C CYS A 58 16.29 12.79 -2.37
N ARG A 59 15.40 13.70 -2.05
CA ARG A 59 14.77 13.82 -0.74
C ARG A 59 13.44 13.09 -0.76
N THR A 60 13.19 12.29 0.23
CA THR A 60 11.94 11.54 0.33
C THR A 60 11.19 11.90 1.60
N VAL A 61 9.89 12.08 1.47
CA VAL A 61 8.96 12.25 2.59
C VAL A 61 7.92 11.16 2.47
N LEU A 62 7.90 10.21 3.41
CA LEU A 62 6.93 9.14 3.44
C LEU A 62 5.90 9.40 4.55
N LEU A 63 4.65 9.55 4.14
CA LEU A 63 3.50 9.75 5.01
C LEU A 63 2.59 8.52 4.95
N LEU A 64 1.95 8.19 6.07
CA LEU A 64 1.01 7.07 6.14
C LEU A 64 -0.42 7.61 6.14
N GLY A 65 -1.29 7.08 5.29
CA GLY A 65 -2.69 7.49 5.18
C GLY A 65 -3.46 7.40 6.50
N GLN A 66 -3.17 6.40 7.32
CA GLN A 66 -3.73 6.25 8.67
C GLN A 66 -3.41 7.40 9.65
N LYS A 67 -2.45 8.28 9.32
CA LYS A 67 -2.13 9.46 10.12
C LYS A 67 -3.00 10.68 9.78
N PHE A 68 -3.77 10.59 8.72
CA PHE A 68 -4.72 11.63 8.31
C PHE A 68 -6.05 11.41 9.06
N ILE A 69 -6.11 11.87 10.30
CA ILE A 69 -7.20 11.61 11.25
C ILE A 69 -8.07 12.84 11.55
N PHE A 70 -7.62 14.04 11.15
CA PHE A 70 -8.29 15.29 11.47
C PHE A 70 -9.34 15.67 10.41
N ASP A 71 -10.27 16.51 10.81
CA ASP A 71 -11.30 17.09 9.93
C ASP A 71 -10.77 18.44 9.37
N SER A 72 -9.66 18.38 8.64
CA SER A 72 -8.98 19.51 8.01
C SER A 72 -8.43 19.08 6.66
N THR A 73 -7.98 20.03 5.85
CA THR A 73 -7.42 19.74 4.53
C THR A 73 -6.21 18.81 4.63
N PRO A 74 -5.91 18.00 3.61
CA PRO A 74 -4.68 17.19 3.60
C PRO A 74 -3.42 18.03 3.77
N GLN A 75 -3.39 19.25 3.22
CA GLN A 75 -2.29 20.20 3.34
C GLN A 75 -2.03 20.58 4.79
N ASP A 76 -3.10 20.92 5.55
CA ASP A 76 -3.01 21.21 6.98
C ASP A 76 -2.57 20.00 7.80
N GLN A 77 -3.03 18.82 7.41
CA GLN A 77 -2.64 17.58 8.08
C GLN A 77 -1.18 17.23 7.80
N ILE A 78 -0.70 17.39 6.57
CA ILE A 78 0.71 17.22 6.23
C ILE A 78 1.58 18.21 7.05
N LYS A 79 1.16 19.47 7.14
CA LYS A 79 1.82 20.47 7.98
C LYS A 79 1.95 19.98 9.42
N LYS A 80 0.89 19.45 10.02
CA LYS A 80 0.90 18.92 11.39
C LYS A 80 1.76 17.68 11.54
N ILE A 81 1.65 16.73 10.62
CA ILE A 81 2.40 15.45 10.66
C ILE A 81 3.90 15.72 10.55
N LEU A 82 4.31 16.66 9.71
CA LEU A 82 5.72 17.04 9.51
C LEU A 82 6.20 18.11 10.50
N ASN A 83 5.33 18.60 11.38
CA ASN A 83 5.62 19.67 12.34
C ASN A 83 6.19 20.94 11.67
N LEU A 84 5.59 21.35 10.54
CA LEU A 84 6.04 22.54 9.81
C LEU A 84 5.53 23.82 10.48
N HIS A 85 6.39 24.82 10.61
CA HIS A 85 6.03 26.15 11.14
C HIS A 85 5.47 27.09 10.06
N TYR A 86 5.51 26.68 8.79
CA TYR A 86 5.05 27.43 7.62
C TYR A 86 3.96 26.63 6.85
N SER A 87 3.41 27.20 5.80
CA SER A 87 2.34 26.57 5.04
C SER A 87 2.85 25.35 4.23
N PHE A 88 1.92 24.52 3.75
CA PHE A 88 2.28 23.43 2.83
C PHE A 88 2.81 23.97 1.49
N GLU A 89 2.28 25.11 1.03
CA GLU A 89 2.76 25.78 -0.17
C GLU A 89 4.20 26.27 -0.02
N ASP A 90 4.54 26.92 1.11
CA ASP A 90 5.93 27.33 1.40
C ASP A 90 6.87 26.11 1.46
N PHE A 91 6.39 24.99 2.00
CA PHE A 91 7.15 23.74 2.00
C PHE A 91 7.44 23.26 0.57
N LEU A 92 6.45 23.27 -0.31
CA LEU A 92 6.63 22.90 -1.71
C LEU A 92 7.61 23.83 -2.42
N LEU A 93 7.48 25.14 -2.22
CA LEU A 93 8.39 26.14 -2.79
C LEU A 93 9.82 25.99 -2.27
N ALA A 94 10.00 25.68 -0.99
CA ALA A 94 11.32 25.40 -0.43
C ALA A 94 11.94 24.13 -1.04
N CYS A 95 11.13 23.08 -1.30
CA CYS A 95 11.57 21.88 -1.98
C CYS A 95 11.98 22.16 -3.44
N GLU A 96 11.21 22.98 -4.14
CA GLU A 96 11.50 23.41 -5.51
C GLU A 96 12.81 24.21 -5.58
N ALA A 97 12.94 25.26 -4.77
CA ALA A 97 14.15 26.09 -4.71
C ALA A 97 15.40 25.24 -4.37
N LYS A 98 15.26 24.27 -3.48
CA LYS A 98 16.35 23.35 -3.17
C LYS A 98 16.72 22.47 -4.37
N GLY A 99 15.72 22.02 -5.14
CA GLY A 99 15.92 21.26 -6.38
C GLY A 99 16.62 22.09 -7.47
N GLU A 100 16.28 23.36 -7.59
CA GLU A 100 16.95 24.28 -8.51
C GLU A 100 18.45 24.45 -8.20
N VAL A 101 18.82 24.47 -6.93
CA VAL A 101 20.21 24.64 -6.49
C VAL A 101 21.05 23.39 -6.71
N ASP A 102 20.52 22.20 -6.39
CA ASP A 102 21.31 20.96 -6.36
C ASP A 102 20.92 19.92 -7.44
N GLY A 103 19.91 20.21 -8.23
CA GLY A 103 19.36 19.30 -9.26
C GLY A 103 18.65 18.07 -8.69
N GLY A 104 18.42 18.03 -7.37
CA GLY A 104 17.80 16.88 -6.69
C GLY A 104 16.28 16.97 -6.65
N LEU A 105 15.60 15.82 -6.76
CA LEU A 105 14.14 15.74 -6.62
C LEU A 105 13.71 15.62 -5.16
N THR A 106 12.57 16.21 -4.84
CA THR A 106 11.83 15.91 -3.61
C THR A 106 10.63 15.02 -3.98
N ILE A 107 10.53 13.84 -3.36
CA ILE A 107 9.47 12.88 -3.61
C ILE A 107 8.62 12.76 -2.35
N ILE A 108 7.39 13.21 -2.44
CA ILE A 108 6.39 13.06 -1.38
C ILE A 108 5.63 11.77 -1.66
N MET A 109 5.67 10.83 -0.74
CA MET A 109 4.98 9.56 -0.83
C MET A 109 3.89 9.50 0.24
N ILE A 110 2.66 9.16 -0.13
CA ILE A 110 1.56 8.94 0.82
C ILE A 110 1.08 7.51 0.64
N ASP A 111 1.37 6.68 1.63
CA ASP A 111 1.01 5.28 1.60
C ASP A 111 -0.41 5.05 2.11
N ALA A 112 -1.16 4.19 1.43
CA ALA A 112 -2.50 3.74 1.80
C ALA A 112 -3.48 4.90 2.06
N VAL A 113 -3.65 5.80 1.08
CA VAL A 113 -4.57 6.95 1.19
C VAL A 113 -6.01 6.55 1.51
N ASN A 114 -6.41 5.31 1.21
CA ASN A 114 -7.70 4.73 1.58
C ASN A 114 -7.85 4.42 3.08
N GLU A 115 -6.78 4.48 3.86
CA GLU A 115 -6.79 4.21 5.32
C GLU A 115 -6.98 5.50 6.15
N CYS A 116 -7.18 6.62 5.50
CA CYS A 116 -7.55 7.87 6.12
C CYS A 116 -8.89 7.76 6.86
N SER A 117 -8.99 8.29 8.08
CA SER A 117 -10.22 8.25 8.88
C SER A 117 -11.40 8.97 8.20
N LYS A 118 -11.12 9.92 7.33
CA LYS A 118 -12.07 10.71 6.55
C LYS A 118 -11.77 10.56 5.07
N SER A 119 -12.19 9.45 4.46
CA SER A 119 -11.91 9.12 3.05
C SER A 119 -12.26 10.24 2.06
N ASN A 120 -13.28 11.05 2.37
CA ASN A 120 -13.74 12.15 1.52
C ASN A 120 -12.74 13.31 1.38
N ILE A 121 -11.77 13.46 2.26
CA ILE A 121 -10.79 14.55 2.14
C ILE A 121 -9.98 14.46 0.83
N TRP A 122 -9.58 13.27 0.45
CA TRP A 122 -8.86 13.07 -0.82
C TRP A 122 -9.76 13.34 -2.02
N LYS A 123 -11.03 12.95 -1.93
CA LYS A 123 -12.00 13.19 -2.99
C LYS A 123 -12.22 14.67 -3.27
N HIS A 124 -12.14 15.51 -2.24
CA HIS A 124 -12.35 16.96 -2.37
C HIS A 124 -11.08 17.75 -2.66
N PHE A 125 -9.95 17.37 -2.09
CA PHE A 125 -8.73 18.19 -2.10
C PHE A 125 -7.58 17.64 -2.93
N LEU A 126 -7.64 16.38 -3.40
CA LEU A 126 -6.53 15.80 -4.16
C LEU A 126 -6.26 16.56 -5.47
N GLY A 127 -7.30 17.07 -6.14
CA GLY A 127 -7.13 17.86 -7.36
C GLY A 127 -6.26 19.09 -7.14
N GLU A 128 -6.53 19.84 -6.07
CA GLU A 128 -5.75 21.02 -5.70
C GLU A 128 -4.27 20.70 -5.41
N ILE A 129 -4.02 19.60 -4.67
CA ILE A 129 -2.64 19.16 -4.40
C ILE A 129 -1.91 18.77 -5.70
N ILE A 130 -2.60 18.10 -6.60
CA ILE A 130 -2.06 17.73 -7.91
C ILE A 130 -1.70 18.99 -8.70
N ASP A 131 -2.57 20.00 -8.73
CA ASP A 131 -2.33 21.24 -9.45
C ASP A 131 -1.13 22.00 -8.87
N GLN A 132 -1.05 22.11 -7.55
CA GLN A 132 0.09 22.72 -6.86
C GLN A 132 1.41 22.04 -7.21
N ILE A 133 1.46 20.69 -7.16
CA ILE A 133 2.69 19.93 -7.43
C ILE A 133 3.02 19.90 -8.93
N SER A 134 2.02 19.88 -9.80
CA SER A 134 2.21 19.85 -11.25
C SER A 134 2.86 21.11 -11.80
N SER A 135 2.78 22.22 -11.08
CA SER A 135 3.47 23.49 -11.42
C SER A 135 4.97 23.49 -11.10
N LEU A 136 5.45 22.51 -10.33
CA LEU A 136 6.81 22.42 -9.81
C LEU A 136 7.65 21.43 -10.62
N LYS A 137 8.91 21.72 -10.85
CA LYS A 137 9.81 20.88 -11.65
C LYS A 137 10.49 19.78 -10.82
N PHE A 138 10.85 20.11 -9.57
CA PHE A 138 11.67 19.24 -8.71
C PHE A 138 10.87 18.54 -7.60
N VAL A 139 9.54 18.66 -7.60
CA VAL A 139 8.68 17.97 -6.65
C VAL A 139 7.85 16.91 -7.37
N LYS A 140 7.73 15.72 -6.76
CA LYS A 140 6.92 14.61 -7.25
C LYS A 140 6.04 14.08 -6.13
N LEU A 141 4.85 13.58 -6.48
CA LEU A 141 3.91 12.95 -5.56
C LEU A 141 3.67 11.50 -5.98
N ILE A 142 3.79 10.59 -5.02
CA ILE A 142 3.45 9.18 -5.19
C ILE A 142 2.36 8.84 -4.18
N LEU A 143 1.26 8.28 -4.63
CA LEU A 143 0.14 7.84 -3.78
C LEU A 143 -0.04 6.35 -3.90
N SER A 144 -0.15 5.63 -2.78
CA SER A 144 -0.59 4.24 -2.82
C SER A 144 -2.04 4.09 -2.39
N ILE A 145 -2.75 3.18 -3.07
CA ILE A 145 -4.16 2.94 -2.82
C ILE A 145 -4.52 1.48 -3.11
N ARG A 146 -5.52 0.93 -2.44
CA ARG A 146 -6.12 -0.35 -2.86
C ARG A 146 -6.98 -0.14 -4.10
N THR A 147 -6.84 -1.02 -5.08
CA THR A 147 -7.54 -0.95 -6.38
C THR A 147 -9.05 -0.74 -6.20
N THR A 148 -9.67 -1.44 -5.26
CA THR A 148 -11.11 -1.37 -4.98
C THR A 148 -11.57 0.01 -4.47
N TYR A 149 -10.67 0.83 -3.93
CA TYR A 149 -11.00 2.13 -3.34
C TYR A 149 -10.78 3.32 -4.26
N ILE A 150 -10.18 3.15 -5.44
CA ILE A 150 -9.83 4.25 -6.36
C ILE A 150 -11.04 5.14 -6.65
N ASN A 151 -12.17 4.55 -7.03
CA ASN A 151 -13.37 5.30 -7.38
C ASN A 151 -14.06 5.99 -6.17
N TYR A 152 -13.78 5.53 -4.95
CA TYR A 152 -14.35 6.09 -3.73
C TYR A 152 -13.52 7.23 -3.16
N VAL A 153 -12.20 7.10 -3.26
CA VAL A 153 -11.23 8.00 -2.62
C VAL A 153 -10.79 9.13 -3.54
N PHE A 154 -10.61 8.85 -4.84
CA PHE A 154 -10.11 9.85 -5.78
C PHE A 154 -11.25 10.64 -6.47
N PRO A 155 -11.01 11.92 -6.80
CA PRO A 155 -11.92 12.69 -7.66
C PRO A 155 -12.13 12.01 -9.01
N GLU A 156 -13.31 12.14 -9.58
CA GLU A 156 -13.65 11.54 -10.90
C GLU A 156 -12.66 11.94 -12.00
N GLN A 157 -12.22 13.19 -11.99
CA GLN A 157 -11.22 13.70 -12.95
C GLN A 157 -9.88 12.96 -12.81
N VAL A 158 -9.42 12.68 -11.60
CA VAL A 158 -8.19 11.94 -11.35
C VAL A 158 -8.34 10.49 -11.84
N VAL A 159 -9.46 9.86 -11.54
CA VAL A 159 -9.78 8.50 -12.02
C VAL A 159 -9.80 8.46 -13.56
N ALA A 160 -10.42 9.45 -14.19
CA ALA A 160 -10.43 9.55 -15.65
C ALA A 160 -9.01 9.72 -16.24
N ASN A 161 -8.17 10.52 -15.60
CA ASN A 161 -6.78 10.73 -16.00
C ASN A 161 -5.91 9.46 -15.83
N ILE A 162 -6.14 8.67 -14.78
CA ILE A 162 -5.50 7.35 -14.60
C ILE A 162 -5.92 6.43 -15.76
N LYS A 163 -7.21 6.32 -16.05
CA LYS A 163 -7.73 5.47 -17.14
C LYS A 163 -7.22 5.89 -18.52
N LYS A 164 -7.04 7.19 -18.74
CA LYS A 164 -6.46 7.74 -19.99
C LYS A 164 -4.94 7.59 -20.08
N GLY A 165 -4.27 7.20 -18.99
CA GLY A 165 -2.82 7.10 -18.90
C GLY A 165 -2.10 8.46 -18.86
N THR A 166 -2.81 9.56 -18.54
CA THR A 166 -2.19 10.88 -18.32
C THR A 166 -1.59 10.99 -16.93
N ILE A 167 -2.17 10.29 -15.95
CA ILE A 167 -1.52 10.01 -14.66
C ILE A 167 -1.00 8.58 -14.73
N PRO A 168 0.33 8.37 -14.71
CA PRO A 168 0.90 7.03 -14.70
C PRO A 168 0.56 6.29 -13.42
N HIS A 169 0.29 5.00 -13.56
CA HIS A 169 0.06 4.11 -12.43
C HIS A 169 0.74 2.77 -12.65
N ILE A 170 1.03 2.08 -11.54
CA ILE A 170 1.46 0.69 -11.53
C ILE A 170 0.54 -0.12 -10.65
N THR A 171 0.30 -1.37 -11.05
CA THR A 171 -0.41 -2.35 -10.23
C THR A 171 0.59 -3.30 -9.58
N VAL A 172 0.60 -3.32 -8.25
CA VAL A 172 1.42 -4.26 -7.47
C VAL A 172 0.61 -5.53 -7.26
N SER A 173 0.93 -6.57 -8.01
CA SER A 173 0.23 -7.87 -8.02
C SER A 173 0.82 -8.92 -7.06
N GLY A 174 1.71 -8.52 -6.17
CA GLY A 174 2.41 -9.46 -5.29
C GLY A 174 3.50 -10.24 -6.03
N PHE A 175 3.56 -11.56 -5.80
CA PHE A 175 4.58 -12.45 -6.39
C PHE A 175 4.09 -13.23 -7.60
N THR A 176 2.95 -12.86 -8.22
CA THR A 176 2.36 -13.57 -9.35
C THR A 176 3.36 -13.94 -10.45
N ASN A 177 4.28 -13.02 -10.75
CA ASN A 177 5.31 -13.23 -11.78
C ASN A 177 6.68 -13.60 -11.23
N ASN A 178 6.85 -13.68 -9.92
CA ASN A 178 8.16 -13.83 -9.27
C ASN A 178 8.17 -14.86 -8.13
N LEU A 179 7.21 -15.77 -8.16
CA LEU A 179 6.98 -16.77 -7.13
C LEU A 179 8.21 -17.69 -6.95
N ILE A 180 8.81 -18.09 -8.08
CA ILE A 180 9.99 -18.98 -8.12
C ILE A 180 11.17 -18.38 -7.34
N ASP A 181 11.33 -17.07 -7.38
CA ASP A 181 12.41 -16.38 -6.66
C ASP A 181 12.00 -15.99 -5.22
N ALA A 182 10.74 -15.65 -5.02
CA ALA A 182 10.24 -15.16 -3.73
C ALA A 182 10.19 -16.27 -2.67
N VAL A 183 9.59 -17.40 -3.00
CA VAL A 183 9.41 -18.52 -2.05
C VAL A 183 10.72 -19.02 -1.47
N PRO A 184 11.77 -19.34 -2.28
CA PRO A 184 13.06 -19.75 -1.74
C PRO A 184 13.71 -18.72 -0.83
N LYS A 185 13.59 -17.43 -1.15
CA LYS A 185 14.14 -16.35 -0.32
C LYS A 185 13.46 -16.26 1.05
N PHE A 186 12.13 -16.32 1.07
CA PHE A 186 11.35 -16.36 2.31
C PHE A 186 11.69 -17.59 3.14
N PHE A 187 11.69 -18.76 2.51
CA PHE A 187 11.97 -20.02 3.19
C PHE A 187 13.38 -20.05 3.79
N ASN A 188 14.37 -19.61 3.01
CA ASN A 188 15.73 -19.50 3.51
C ASN A 188 15.83 -18.54 4.71
N TYR A 189 15.15 -17.39 4.63
CA TYR A 189 15.13 -16.42 5.74
C TYR A 189 14.51 -16.99 7.02
N TYR A 190 13.44 -17.79 6.90
CA TYR A 190 12.76 -18.41 8.02
C TYR A 190 13.26 -19.81 8.39
N GLY A 191 14.27 -20.34 7.70
CA GLY A 191 14.83 -21.66 7.95
C GLY A 191 13.91 -22.82 7.58
N ILE A 192 13.04 -22.65 6.58
CA ILE A 192 12.04 -23.64 6.13
C ILE A 192 12.60 -24.46 4.98
N PRO A 193 12.56 -25.83 5.04
CA PRO A 193 12.97 -26.67 3.93
C PRO A 193 12.08 -26.51 2.70
N LEU A 194 12.66 -26.35 1.52
CA LEU A 194 11.93 -26.17 0.25
C LEU A 194 11.04 -27.36 -0.14
N THR A 195 11.27 -28.53 0.42
CA THR A 195 10.50 -29.75 0.13
C THR A 195 9.08 -29.74 0.69
N THR A 196 8.74 -28.77 1.51
CA THR A 196 7.44 -28.72 2.24
C THR A 196 6.30 -28.10 1.43
N CYS A 197 6.51 -27.60 0.20
CA CYS A 197 5.69 -26.55 -0.41
C CYS A 197 4.87 -26.88 -1.64
N ALA A 198 4.82 -28.11 -2.12
CA ALA A 198 4.27 -28.39 -3.46
C ALA A 198 2.78 -28.04 -3.68
N TYR A 199 2.05 -27.57 -2.67
CA TYR A 199 0.58 -27.45 -2.74
C TYR A 199 -0.01 -26.06 -2.56
N LEU A 200 0.80 -25.01 -2.37
CA LEU A 200 0.31 -23.66 -2.03
C LEU A 200 0.83 -22.59 -3.01
N GLU A 201 1.09 -22.95 -4.26
CA GLU A 201 1.71 -22.02 -5.23
C GLU A 201 0.89 -20.76 -5.46
N THR A 202 -0.42 -20.87 -5.63
CA THR A 202 -1.31 -19.74 -5.89
C THR A 202 -1.49 -18.82 -4.68
N GLU A 203 -1.55 -19.38 -3.49
CA GLU A 203 -1.69 -18.61 -2.25
C GLU A 203 -0.40 -17.84 -1.93
N PHE A 204 0.74 -18.38 -2.29
CA PHE A 204 2.03 -17.73 -2.10
C PHE A 204 2.26 -16.51 -3.02
N GLU A 205 1.43 -16.32 -4.03
CA GLU A 205 1.42 -15.08 -4.82
C GLU A 205 1.14 -13.85 -3.94
N SER A 206 0.43 -14.04 -2.83
CA SER A 206 0.24 -12.98 -1.82
C SER A 206 1.44 -12.89 -0.87
N PRO A 207 2.22 -11.79 -0.88
CA PRO A 207 3.34 -11.59 0.05
C PRO A 207 2.94 -11.68 1.51
N LEU A 208 1.74 -11.19 1.84
CA LEU A 208 1.20 -11.27 3.20
C LEU A 208 0.96 -12.73 3.60
N PHE A 209 0.37 -13.51 2.70
CA PHE A 209 0.11 -14.93 2.96
C PHE A 209 1.42 -15.71 3.12
N LEU A 210 2.37 -15.55 2.20
CA LEU A 210 3.67 -16.21 2.28
C LEU A 210 4.41 -15.87 3.58
N LYS A 211 4.40 -14.60 3.97
CA LYS A 211 4.98 -14.16 5.24
C LYS A 211 4.30 -14.84 6.43
N THR A 212 2.97 -14.82 6.47
CA THR A 212 2.18 -15.42 7.56
C THR A 212 2.42 -16.92 7.67
N TYR A 213 2.50 -17.59 6.52
CA TYR A 213 2.87 -19.01 6.44
C TYR A 213 4.24 -19.26 7.09
N CYS A 214 5.26 -18.52 6.66
CA CYS A 214 6.61 -18.69 7.18
C CYS A 214 6.72 -18.39 8.67
N GLU A 215 6.05 -17.35 9.15
CA GLU A 215 6.00 -17.02 10.59
C GLU A 215 5.32 -18.11 11.42
N SER A 216 4.24 -18.69 10.89
CA SER A 216 3.49 -19.77 11.57
C SER A 216 4.31 -21.06 11.63
N TYR A 217 4.98 -21.41 10.54
CA TYR A 217 5.86 -22.58 10.48
C TYR A 217 7.03 -22.45 11.47
N SER A 218 7.69 -21.30 11.52
CA SER A 218 8.80 -21.04 12.45
C SER A 218 8.38 -21.08 13.92
N ASN A 219 7.10 -20.83 14.22
CA ASN A 219 6.51 -20.93 15.55
C ASN A 219 6.05 -22.34 15.92
N GLY A 220 6.39 -23.37 15.11
CA GLY A 220 6.07 -24.77 15.39
C GLY A 220 4.60 -25.14 15.14
N ILE A 221 3.85 -24.32 14.41
CA ILE A 221 2.50 -24.67 13.97
C ILE A 221 2.64 -25.67 12.82
N GLU A 222 2.38 -26.93 13.08
CA GLU A 222 2.27 -27.94 12.04
C GLU A 222 1.09 -27.59 11.11
N ILE A 223 1.41 -27.13 9.93
CA ILE A 223 0.44 -26.91 8.84
C ILE A 223 0.19 -28.28 8.23
N GLY A 224 -0.45 -29.16 9.00
CA GLY A 224 -0.79 -30.51 8.59
C GLY A 224 -2.02 -30.53 7.65
N SER A 225 -2.78 -31.62 7.70
CA SER A 225 -3.97 -31.84 6.84
C SER A 225 -5.08 -30.77 6.94
N ARG A 226 -5.02 -29.85 7.92
CA ARG A 226 -5.89 -28.69 8.01
C ARG A 226 -5.40 -27.49 7.19
N GLY A 227 -4.17 -27.55 6.66
CA GLY A 227 -3.61 -26.62 5.68
C GLY A 227 -3.90 -25.14 5.95
N ILE A 228 -4.47 -24.51 4.96
CA ILE A 228 -4.84 -23.11 4.90
C ILE A 228 -5.73 -22.63 6.06
N TYR A 229 -6.65 -23.46 6.54
CA TYR A 229 -7.56 -23.11 7.64
C TYR A 229 -6.82 -22.89 8.96
N ALA A 230 -5.86 -23.75 9.28
CA ALA A 230 -5.05 -23.61 10.48
C ALA A 230 -4.20 -22.32 10.45
N LEU A 231 -3.75 -21.95 9.26
CA LEU A 231 -3.00 -20.71 9.04
C LEU A 231 -3.88 -19.47 9.28
N TYR A 232 -5.08 -19.45 8.71
CA TYR A 232 -6.02 -18.35 8.92
C TYR A 232 -6.48 -18.27 10.38
N GLU A 233 -6.73 -19.40 11.05
CA GLU A 233 -7.06 -19.42 12.48
C GLU A 233 -5.92 -18.80 13.30
N ALA A 234 -4.68 -19.22 13.06
CA ALA A 234 -3.51 -18.67 13.76
C ALA A 234 -3.32 -17.15 13.49
N PHE A 235 -3.57 -16.72 12.26
CA PHE A 235 -3.53 -15.31 11.90
C PHE A 235 -4.60 -14.50 12.66
N ILE A 236 -5.84 -14.96 12.67
CA ILE A 236 -6.96 -14.32 13.38
C ILE A 236 -6.64 -14.25 14.88
N GLU A 237 -6.17 -15.33 15.49
CA GLU A 237 -5.81 -15.35 16.91
C GLU A 237 -4.68 -14.35 17.25
N LYS A 238 -3.69 -14.23 16.38
CA LYS A 238 -2.60 -13.25 16.52
C LYS A 238 -3.11 -11.80 16.43
N GLU A 239 -3.98 -11.50 15.47
CA GLU A 239 -4.54 -10.14 15.33
C GLU A 239 -5.50 -9.81 16.48
N GLU A 240 -6.31 -10.77 16.93
CA GLU A 240 -7.14 -10.60 18.14
C GLU A 240 -6.31 -10.31 19.38
N ALA A 241 -5.18 -10.98 19.55
CA ALA A 241 -4.28 -10.74 20.68
C ALA A 241 -3.75 -9.29 20.65
N LYS A 242 -3.35 -8.78 19.48
CA LYS A 242 -2.91 -7.39 19.32
C LYS A 242 -4.02 -6.38 19.65
N ILE A 243 -5.26 -6.64 19.19
CA ILE A 243 -6.40 -5.78 19.47
C ILE A 243 -6.69 -5.76 20.97
N ARG A 244 -6.68 -6.91 21.62
CA ARG A 244 -6.87 -7.02 23.08
C ARG A 244 -5.82 -6.23 23.86
N GLU A 245 -4.56 -6.39 23.49
CA GLU A 245 -3.45 -5.66 24.13
C GLU A 245 -3.61 -4.15 23.93
N LYS A 246 -3.87 -3.71 22.71
CA LYS A 246 -4.02 -2.29 22.36
C LYS A 246 -5.18 -1.61 23.10
N HIS A 247 -6.27 -2.32 23.33
CA HIS A 247 -7.49 -1.79 23.92
C HIS A 247 -7.73 -2.24 25.38
N ASN A 248 -6.75 -2.92 26.01
CA ASN A 248 -6.85 -3.46 27.38
C ASN A 248 -8.11 -4.32 27.61
N ILE A 249 -8.47 -5.13 26.61
CA ILE A 249 -9.64 -6.01 26.69
C ILE A 249 -9.29 -7.27 27.48
N LEU A 250 -9.81 -7.39 28.71
CA LEU A 250 -9.51 -8.49 29.62
C LEU A 250 -10.34 -9.76 29.39
N THR A 251 -11.41 -9.67 28.57
CA THR A 251 -12.31 -10.80 28.33
C THR A 251 -11.74 -11.77 27.29
N PRO A 252 -11.85 -13.11 27.53
CA PRO A 252 -11.33 -14.12 26.61
C PRO A 252 -12.23 -14.36 25.38
N ILE A 253 -13.18 -13.47 25.09
CA ILE A 253 -14.12 -13.63 23.98
C ILE A 253 -13.37 -13.48 22.64
N LYS A 254 -13.52 -14.46 21.77
CA LYS A 254 -12.93 -14.48 20.43
C LYS A 254 -13.81 -13.69 19.44
N TYR A 255 -13.86 -12.37 19.60
CA TYR A 255 -14.70 -11.48 18.80
C TYR A 255 -14.42 -11.60 17.28
N GLY A 256 -13.16 -11.59 16.88
CA GLY A 256 -12.78 -11.68 15.48
C GLY A 256 -13.19 -13.00 14.86
N LYS A 257 -12.97 -14.13 15.55
CA LYS A 257 -13.39 -15.44 15.08
C LYS A 257 -14.92 -15.54 14.92
N ASN A 258 -15.66 -14.98 15.87
CA ASN A 258 -17.12 -14.99 15.85
C ASN A 258 -17.67 -14.12 14.70
N ILE A 259 -17.11 -12.90 14.53
CA ILE A 259 -17.51 -11.97 13.46
C ILE A 259 -17.20 -12.58 12.08
N ILE A 260 -15.98 -13.08 11.89
CA ILE A 260 -15.59 -13.71 10.61
C ILE A 260 -16.44 -14.95 10.33
N GLY A 261 -16.76 -15.73 11.36
CA GLY A 261 -17.65 -16.89 11.25
C GLY A 261 -19.08 -16.50 10.83
N ALA A 262 -19.63 -15.43 11.42
CA ALA A 262 -20.95 -14.90 11.07
C ALA A 262 -20.96 -14.37 9.62
N ILE A 263 -19.92 -13.59 9.25
CA ILE A 263 -19.74 -13.11 7.87
C ILE A 263 -19.67 -14.29 6.88
N GLY A 264 -18.84 -15.27 7.15
CA GLY A 264 -18.68 -16.46 6.29
C GLY A 264 -19.99 -17.23 6.14
N LYS A 265 -20.74 -17.40 7.22
CA LYS A 265 -22.04 -18.04 7.22
C LYS A 265 -23.04 -17.27 6.34
N TYR A 266 -23.14 -15.96 6.51
CA TYR A 266 -24.00 -15.09 5.71
C TYR A 266 -23.68 -15.20 4.21
N LEU A 267 -22.40 -15.07 3.83
CA LEU A 267 -21.96 -15.18 2.43
C LEU A 267 -22.31 -16.54 1.82
N TYR A 268 -22.14 -17.63 2.59
CA TYR A 268 -22.48 -18.97 2.15
C TYR A 268 -23.99 -19.15 1.95
N GLU A 269 -24.82 -18.75 2.93
CA GLU A 269 -26.27 -18.88 2.89
C GLU A 269 -26.91 -18.07 1.75
N HIS A 270 -26.32 -16.91 1.41
CA HIS A 270 -26.84 -16.04 0.35
C HIS A 270 -26.11 -16.24 -1.01
N SER A 271 -25.19 -17.19 -1.10
CA SER A 271 -24.35 -17.42 -2.30
C SER A 271 -23.78 -16.11 -2.86
N SER A 272 -23.36 -15.20 -1.98
CA SER A 272 -22.90 -13.85 -2.30
C SER A 272 -21.44 -13.67 -1.90
N MET A 273 -20.73 -12.82 -2.62
CA MET A 273 -19.37 -12.35 -2.26
C MET A 273 -19.39 -10.99 -1.54
N HIS A 274 -20.58 -10.44 -1.31
CA HIS A 274 -20.77 -9.13 -0.69
C HIS A 274 -21.82 -9.22 0.42
N ILE A 275 -21.61 -8.49 1.51
CA ILE A 275 -22.56 -8.28 2.58
C ILE A 275 -23.07 -6.83 2.47
N PRO A 276 -24.38 -6.62 2.39
CA PRO A 276 -24.95 -5.28 2.53
C PRO A 276 -24.59 -4.68 3.90
N LEU A 277 -24.37 -3.36 3.93
CA LEU A 277 -23.94 -2.69 5.16
C LEU A 277 -24.96 -2.89 6.30
N ASP A 278 -26.24 -2.91 5.96
CA ASP A 278 -27.35 -3.08 6.90
C ASP A 278 -27.29 -4.46 7.60
N ALA A 279 -26.91 -5.51 6.87
CA ALA A 279 -26.78 -6.86 7.41
C ALA A 279 -25.52 -7.06 8.29
N LEU A 280 -24.62 -6.08 8.36
CA LEU A 280 -23.49 -6.10 9.29
C LEU A 280 -23.83 -5.58 10.70
N TYR A 281 -24.99 -4.92 10.83
CA TYR A 281 -25.44 -4.33 12.10
C TYR A 281 -26.55 -5.14 12.76
N GLU A 282 -27.06 -6.20 12.14
CA GLU A 282 -27.99 -7.18 12.71
C GLU A 282 -27.21 -8.35 13.32
#